data_e471d57813d9b401bbb6286359e81bd7
#
_entry.id   e471d57813d9b401bbb6286359e81bd7
#
_cell.length_a   1.000
_cell.length_b   1.000
_cell.length_c   1.000
_cell.angle_alpha   90.00
_cell.angle_beta   90.00
_cell.angle_gamma   90.00
#
_symmetry.space_group_name_H-M   'P 1'
#
loop_
_entity.id
_entity.type
_entity.pdbx_description
1 polymer ?
#
loop_
_entity_poly.entity_id
_entity_poly.type
_entity_poly.pdbx_seq_one_letter_code
_entity_poly.pdbx_strand_id
1 'polypeptide(L)'
;MSLIIKESLKSLLYKASKPILGKVGKFNGVHKGESCYIFGDGISIKSMNLALFADKKSIATNYFPFHKDFNAINCGYCVNITPHFFNPHLGYTPQKRQHLNGMAKNYKTLINGRPQVNYFVDLSNYPFVRGENVFHTFRNIPDNRLSANFIGNSINCFTGVARTSIMLAIYMGFDHVYLVGFDYTHVPSRNLHWYEKGQGVFYPLENYNKEFFEIAKEFISITTITLDGTSNFINAETYEKFTGQAPIYRENTELVEEKYLKMLATWPDYSIF
;
A
#
# COMPACT_ATOMS: atom_id res chain seq x y z
N MET A 1 -0.60 30.69 8.90
CA MET A 1 -0.60 29.95 10.17
C MET A 1 0.83 29.55 10.47
N SER A 2 1.42 29.98 11.59
CA SER A 2 2.85 29.73 11.88
C SER A 2 3.12 28.23 12.03
N LEU A 3 4.36 27.82 11.76
CA LEU A 3 4.81 26.41 11.86
C LEU A 3 4.53 25.84 13.26
N ILE A 4 4.76 26.67 14.29
CA ILE A 4 4.54 26.33 15.70
C ILE A 4 3.08 25.99 15.99
N ILE A 5 2.12 26.74 15.45
CA ILE A 5 0.70 26.49 15.63
C ILE A 5 0.28 25.18 14.96
N LYS A 6 0.83 24.87 13.77
CA LYS A 6 0.59 23.60 13.08
C LYS A 6 1.06 22.40 13.90
N GLU A 7 2.26 22.45 14.44
CA GLU A 7 2.83 21.35 15.24
C GLU A 7 2.09 21.16 16.57
N SER A 8 1.67 22.25 17.23
CA SER A 8 0.87 22.19 18.45
C SER A 8 -0.50 21.57 18.21
N LEU A 9 -1.20 21.97 17.14
CA LEU A 9 -2.48 21.38 16.73
C LEU A 9 -2.36 19.89 16.39
N LYS A 10 -1.28 19.50 15.69
CA LYS A 10 -1.00 18.12 15.32
C LYS A 10 -0.73 17.26 16.56
N SER A 11 0.03 17.77 17.51
CA SER A 11 0.28 17.12 18.80
C SER A 11 -1.00 16.93 19.62
N LEU A 12 -1.86 17.94 19.67
CA LEU A 12 -3.16 17.85 20.34
C LEU A 12 -4.07 16.82 19.69
N LEU A 13 -4.17 16.84 18.37
CA LEU A 13 -4.95 15.85 17.61
C LEU A 13 -4.44 14.43 17.86
N TYR A 14 -3.13 14.22 17.84
CA TYR A 14 -2.51 12.93 18.13
C TYR A 14 -2.89 12.43 19.54
N LYS A 15 -2.76 13.30 20.56
CA LYS A 15 -3.12 12.96 21.94
C LYS A 15 -4.61 12.59 22.08
N ALA A 16 -5.50 13.38 21.47
CA ALA A 16 -6.95 13.13 21.48
C ALA A 16 -7.34 11.84 20.75
N SER A 17 -6.54 11.44 19.74
CA SER A 17 -6.81 10.26 18.92
C SER A 17 -6.17 8.96 19.46
N LYS A 18 -5.44 9.01 20.57
CA LYS A 18 -4.79 7.81 21.16
C LYS A 18 -5.71 6.61 21.34
N PRO A 19 -6.98 6.74 21.80
CA PRO A 19 -7.88 5.59 21.94
C PRO A 19 -8.22 4.93 20.59
N ILE A 20 -8.25 5.70 19.50
CA ILE A 20 -8.51 5.21 18.15
C ILE A 20 -7.24 4.53 17.62
N LEU A 21 -6.11 5.22 17.71
CA LEU A 21 -4.82 4.74 17.21
C LEU A 21 -4.30 3.53 17.99
N GLY A 22 -4.58 3.46 19.28
CA GLY A 22 -4.15 2.36 20.17
C GLY A 22 -4.72 0.98 19.77
N LYS A 23 -5.82 0.94 19.00
CA LYS A 23 -6.37 -0.32 18.47
C LYS A 23 -5.38 -1.10 17.60
N VAL A 24 -4.41 -0.42 17.00
CA VAL A 24 -3.34 -1.02 16.20
C VAL A 24 -2.39 -1.86 17.08
N GLY A 25 -2.35 -1.60 18.38
CA GLY A 25 -1.49 -2.30 19.34
C GLY A 25 -1.60 -3.83 19.33
N LYS A 26 -2.78 -4.36 18.99
CA LYS A 26 -3.00 -5.81 18.87
C LYS A 26 -2.15 -6.51 17.81
N PHE A 27 -1.59 -5.76 16.86
CA PHE A 27 -0.74 -6.31 15.79
C PHE A 27 0.75 -6.31 16.11
N ASN A 28 1.15 -5.77 17.25
CA ASN A 28 2.56 -5.72 17.62
C ASN A 28 3.13 -7.12 17.79
N GLY A 29 4.11 -7.48 16.95
CA GLY A 29 4.86 -8.74 17.04
C GLY A 29 4.06 -10.02 16.75
N VAL A 30 2.84 -9.92 16.17
CA VAL A 30 1.98 -11.08 15.90
C VAL A 30 2.52 -12.04 14.83
N HIS A 31 3.52 -11.60 14.06
CA HIS A 31 4.16 -12.37 12.99
C HIS A 31 5.67 -12.52 13.19
N LYS A 32 6.10 -12.56 14.46
CA LYS A 32 7.51 -12.69 14.80
C LYS A 32 8.10 -13.97 14.20
N GLY A 33 9.17 -13.81 13.41
CA GLY A 33 9.86 -14.92 12.74
C GLY A 33 9.25 -15.37 11.42
N GLU A 34 8.17 -14.68 10.97
CA GLU A 34 7.54 -15.01 9.69
C GLU A 34 8.03 -14.07 8.57
N SER A 35 7.78 -14.47 7.32
CA SER A 35 7.94 -13.64 6.15
C SER A 35 6.59 -13.25 5.56
N CYS A 36 6.52 -12.12 4.84
CA CYS A 36 5.30 -11.73 4.14
C CYS A 36 5.55 -11.19 2.75
N TYR A 37 4.48 -11.19 1.94
CA TYR A 37 4.44 -10.42 0.69
C TYR A 37 3.82 -9.06 0.94
N ILE A 38 4.35 -8.04 0.25
CA ILE A 38 3.71 -6.73 0.16
C ILE A 38 3.42 -6.45 -1.31
N PHE A 39 2.14 -6.32 -1.66
CA PHE A 39 1.70 -6.08 -3.03
C PHE A 39 1.48 -4.59 -3.27
N GLY A 40 2.20 -4.05 -4.26
CA GLY A 40 2.05 -2.69 -4.78
C GLY A 40 1.17 -2.63 -6.02
N ASP A 41 0.96 -1.40 -6.51
CA ASP A 41 0.12 -1.17 -7.69
C ASP A 41 0.94 -1.06 -9.01
N GLY A 42 2.20 -1.49 -9.03
CA GLY A 42 3.05 -1.37 -10.21
C GLY A 42 2.58 -2.24 -11.39
N ILE A 43 2.98 -1.83 -12.58
CA ILE A 43 2.56 -2.45 -13.84
C ILE A 43 3.05 -3.90 -14.00
N SER A 44 4.15 -4.29 -13.34
CA SER A 44 4.70 -5.66 -13.39
C SER A 44 3.71 -6.72 -12.90
N ILE A 45 2.75 -6.37 -12.05
CA ILE A 45 1.66 -7.25 -11.60
C ILE A 45 0.91 -7.88 -12.78
N LYS A 46 0.82 -7.18 -13.91
CA LYS A 46 0.17 -7.69 -15.13
C LYS A 46 0.81 -8.96 -15.68
N SER A 47 2.06 -9.21 -15.34
CA SER A 47 2.80 -10.36 -15.83
C SER A 47 2.97 -11.47 -14.79
N MET A 48 2.36 -11.32 -13.61
CA MET A 48 2.54 -12.24 -12.47
C MET A 48 1.27 -13.04 -12.18
N ASN A 49 1.42 -14.34 -11.96
CA ASN A 49 0.35 -15.18 -11.44
C ASN A 49 0.31 -15.08 -9.91
N LEU A 50 -0.69 -14.41 -9.38
CA LEU A 50 -0.79 -14.11 -7.94
C LEU A 50 -1.01 -15.37 -7.09
N ALA A 51 -1.55 -16.46 -7.65
CA ALA A 51 -1.74 -17.70 -6.91
C ALA A 51 -0.42 -18.34 -6.40
N LEU A 52 0.70 -17.98 -7.03
CA LEU A 52 2.04 -18.45 -6.62
C LEU A 52 2.58 -17.76 -5.36
N PHE A 53 1.85 -16.75 -4.86
CA PHE A 53 2.19 -16.00 -3.64
C PHE A 53 1.21 -16.28 -2.50
N ALA A 54 0.60 -17.46 -2.47
CA ALA A 54 -0.39 -17.84 -1.44
C ALA A 54 0.23 -18.43 -0.16
N ASP A 55 1.51 -18.79 -0.19
CA ASP A 55 2.21 -19.53 0.88
C ASP A 55 2.53 -18.68 2.13
N LYS A 56 2.53 -17.34 1.99
CA LYS A 56 2.81 -16.40 3.09
C LYS A 56 1.67 -15.42 3.29
N LYS A 57 1.61 -14.83 4.48
CA LYS A 57 0.73 -13.69 4.74
C LYS A 57 1.06 -12.54 3.78
N SER A 58 0.02 -11.79 3.42
CA SER A 58 0.18 -10.68 2.49
C SER A 58 -0.41 -9.38 3.01
N ILE A 59 0.26 -8.29 2.66
CA ILE A 59 -0.17 -6.90 2.83
C ILE A 59 -0.43 -6.34 1.44
N ALA A 60 -1.66 -5.97 1.13
CA ALA A 60 -2.02 -5.33 -0.14
C ALA A 60 -2.09 -3.81 0.02
N THR A 61 -1.76 -3.06 -1.02
CA THR A 61 -1.77 -1.59 -0.98
C THR A 61 -2.85 -0.99 -1.86
N ASN A 62 -3.31 0.22 -1.52
CA ASN A 62 -4.19 1.09 -2.30
C ASN A 62 -5.34 0.36 -3.01
N TYR A 63 -5.25 0.21 -4.34
CA TYR A 63 -6.31 -0.37 -5.19
C TYR A 63 -6.16 -1.88 -5.43
N PHE A 64 -5.14 -2.51 -4.89
CA PHE A 64 -4.92 -3.95 -5.04
C PHE A 64 -6.15 -4.80 -4.64
N PRO A 65 -6.98 -4.42 -3.66
CA PRO A 65 -8.23 -5.13 -3.35
C PRO A 65 -9.26 -5.22 -4.51
N PHE A 66 -9.11 -4.44 -5.58
CA PHE A 66 -9.95 -4.51 -6.79
C PHE A 66 -9.46 -5.55 -7.82
N HIS A 67 -8.29 -6.15 -7.61
CA HIS A 67 -7.75 -7.19 -8.49
C HIS A 67 -8.64 -8.44 -8.44
N LYS A 68 -8.97 -9.04 -9.61
CA LYS A 68 -9.80 -10.25 -9.69
C LYS A 68 -9.21 -11.42 -8.91
N ASP A 69 -7.88 -11.56 -8.96
CA ASP A 69 -7.16 -12.64 -8.28
C ASP A 69 -6.81 -12.30 -6.82
N PHE A 70 -7.38 -11.24 -6.24
CA PHE A 70 -7.12 -10.86 -4.85
C PHE A 70 -7.33 -12.02 -3.85
N ASN A 71 -8.30 -12.86 -4.09
CA ASN A 71 -8.60 -14.00 -3.22
C ASN A 71 -7.63 -15.18 -3.43
N ALA A 72 -6.77 -15.15 -4.44
CA ALA A 72 -5.74 -16.16 -4.66
C ALA A 72 -4.52 -15.99 -3.75
N ILE A 73 -4.34 -14.79 -3.18
CA ILE A 73 -3.28 -14.51 -2.19
C ILE A 73 -3.80 -14.64 -0.76
N ASN A 74 -2.92 -14.96 0.18
CA ASN A 74 -3.25 -15.04 1.60
C ASN A 74 -3.26 -13.63 2.24
N CYS A 75 -4.14 -12.75 1.75
CA CYS A 75 -4.18 -11.35 2.19
C CYS A 75 -4.84 -11.21 3.55
N GLY A 76 -4.04 -10.88 4.57
CA GLY A 76 -4.51 -10.55 5.91
C GLY A 76 -4.68 -9.07 6.17
N TYR A 77 -4.04 -8.23 5.36
CA TYR A 77 -3.89 -6.80 5.63
C TYR A 77 -3.97 -5.97 4.36
N CYS A 78 -4.69 -4.84 4.42
CA CYS A 78 -4.73 -3.84 3.35
C CYS A 78 -4.34 -2.47 3.91
N VAL A 79 -3.50 -1.75 3.17
CA VAL A 79 -3.02 -0.42 3.55
C VAL A 79 -3.46 0.61 2.52
N ASN A 80 -4.33 1.54 2.91
CA ASN A 80 -4.71 2.70 2.11
C ASN A 80 -4.63 3.95 2.98
N ILE A 81 -3.49 4.61 2.95
CA ILE A 81 -3.20 5.79 3.78
C ILE A 81 -3.51 7.11 3.08
N THR A 82 -4.26 7.10 1.99
CA THR A 82 -4.68 8.33 1.31
C THR A 82 -5.52 9.18 2.26
N PRO A 83 -5.07 10.40 2.62
CA PRO A 83 -5.83 11.27 3.50
C PRO A 83 -7.19 11.60 2.90
N HIS A 84 -8.21 11.63 3.75
CA HIS A 84 -9.57 12.00 3.37
C HIS A 84 -10.18 11.16 2.23
N PHE A 85 -9.63 9.99 1.91
CA PHE A 85 -10.08 9.13 0.81
C PHE A 85 -11.58 8.81 0.88
N PHE A 86 -12.11 8.61 2.08
CA PHE A 86 -13.52 8.29 2.33
C PHE A 86 -14.41 9.52 2.56
N ASN A 87 -13.86 10.73 2.49
CA ASN A 87 -14.62 11.96 2.69
C ASN A 87 -15.41 12.33 1.42
N PRO A 88 -16.76 12.28 1.43
CA PRO A 88 -17.59 12.54 0.25
C PRO A 88 -17.56 14.00 -0.23
N HIS A 89 -17.06 14.90 0.62
CA HIS A 89 -17.02 16.34 0.34
C HIS A 89 -15.67 16.81 -0.21
N LEU A 90 -14.68 15.92 -0.27
CA LEU A 90 -13.36 16.26 -0.79
C LEU A 90 -13.33 16.09 -2.31
N GLY A 91 -12.64 17.00 -2.98
CA GLY A 91 -12.45 17.01 -4.42
C GLY A 91 -12.54 18.45 -4.94
N TYR A 92 -11.44 18.92 -5.53
CA TYR A 92 -11.33 20.30 -6.01
C TYR A 92 -12.17 20.55 -7.28
N THR A 93 -12.50 19.48 -8.02
CA THR A 93 -13.36 19.54 -9.21
C THR A 93 -14.51 18.53 -9.08
N PRO A 94 -15.65 18.74 -9.78
CA PRO A 94 -16.75 17.78 -9.81
C PRO A 94 -16.30 16.37 -10.23
N GLN A 95 -15.42 16.27 -11.24
CA GLN A 95 -14.90 14.97 -11.71
C GLN A 95 -14.07 14.26 -10.65
N LYS A 96 -13.13 14.97 -9.98
CA LYS A 96 -12.32 14.40 -8.89
C LYS A 96 -13.19 13.96 -7.73
N ARG A 97 -14.24 14.72 -7.41
CA ARG A 97 -15.20 14.35 -6.36
C ARG A 97 -15.99 13.12 -6.75
N GLN A 98 -16.46 13.03 -7.99
CA GLN A 98 -17.17 11.86 -8.50
C GLN A 98 -16.29 10.61 -8.42
N HIS A 99 -15.04 10.69 -8.87
CA HIS A 99 -14.07 9.61 -8.79
C HIS A 99 -13.87 9.15 -7.33
N LEU A 100 -13.49 10.06 -6.45
CA LEU A 100 -13.21 9.73 -5.03
C LEU A 100 -14.43 9.11 -4.36
N ASN A 101 -15.63 9.62 -4.62
CA ASN A 101 -16.86 9.05 -4.06
C ASN A 101 -17.13 7.65 -4.59
N GLY A 102 -16.93 7.42 -5.89
CA GLY A 102 -17.05 6.10 -6.51
C GLY A 102 -16.07 5.11 -5.92
N MET A 103 -14.79 5.51 -5.81
CA MET A 103 -13.74 4.70 -5.21
C MET A 103 -14.04 4.38 -3.75
N ALA A 104 -14.36 5.38 -2.94
CA ALA A 104 -14.66 5.21 -1.52
C ALA A 104 -15.87 4.28 -1.28
N LYS A 105 -16.94 4.43 -2.08
CA LYS A 105 -18.11 3.55 -2.01
C LYS A 105 -17.75 2.10 -2.29
N ASN A 106 -17.03 1.84 -3.39
CA ASN A 106 -16.62 0.49 -3.76
C ASN A 106 -15.63 -0.10 -2.76
N TYR A 107 -14.69 0.70 -2.25
CA TYR A 107 -13.73 0.26 -1.25
C TYR A 107 -14.42 -0.13 0.07
N LYS A 108 -15.44 0.63 0.52
CA LYS A 108 -16.28 0.27 1.67
C LYS A 108 -17.02 -1.06 1.46
N THR A 109 -17.51 -1.30 0.25
CA THR A 109 -18.13 -2.59 -0.09
C THR A 109 -17.13 -3.75 0.08
N LEU A 110 -15.87 -3.56 -0.35
CA LEU A 110 -14.83 -4.56 -0.17
C LEU A 110 -14.45 -4.76 1.31
N ILE A 111 -14.36 -3.68 2.10
CA ILE A 111 -14.11 -3.76 3.55
C ILE A 111 -15.19 -4.60 4.23
N ASN A 112 -16.45 -4.33 3.94
CA ASN A 112 -17.59 -5.04 4.54
C ASN A 112 -17.70 -6.49 4.06
N GLY A 113 -17.36 -6.75 2.81
CA GLY A 113 -17.39 -8.09 2.20
C GLY A 113 -16.21 -8.99 2.59
N ARG A 114 -15.18 -8.46 3.26
CA ARG A 114 -13.97 -9.18 3.63
C ARG A 114 -13.61 -8.97 5.10
N PRO A 115 -14.43 -9.40 6.05
CA PRO A 115 -14.21 -9.17 7.49
C PRO A 115 -12.91 -9.81 8.03
N GLN A 116 -12.37 -10.81 7.33
CA GLN A 116 -11.11 -11.48 7.66
C GLN A 116 -9.86 -10.65 7.30
N VAL A 117 -10.01 -9.60 6.48
CA VAL A 117 -8.92 -8.69 6.09
C VAL A 117 -8.95 -7.45 6.97
N ASN A 118 -7.81 -7.09 7.54
CA ASN A 118 -7.66 -5.90 8.37
C ASN A 118 -7.20 -4.71 7.53
N TYR A 119 -7.95 -3.62 7.54
CA TYR A 119 -7.70 -2.43 6.71
C TYR A 119 -7.09 -1.31 7.54
N PHE A 120 -5.90 -0.86 7.14
CA PHE A 120 -5.21 0.28 7.75
C PHE A 120 -5.42 1.52 6.88
N VAL A 121 -6.00 2.54 7.48
CA VAL A 121 -6.39 3.78 6.80
C VAL A 121 -5.88 5.01 7.56
N ASP A 122 -5.68 6.12 6.87
CA ASP A 122 -5.29 7.37 7.53
C ASP A 122 -6.38 7.87 8.49
N LEU A 123 -5.98 8.42 9.64
CA LEU A 123 -6.88 8.90 10.70
C LEU A 123 -7.90 9.93 10.21
N SER A 124 -7.57 10.72 9.19
CA SER A 124 -8.52 11.69 8.60
C SER A 124 -9.79 11.04 8.03
N ASN A 125 -9.77 9.73 7.81
CA ASN A 125 -10.92 8.95 7.35
C ASN A 125 -11.82 8.46 8.49
N TYR A 126 -11.43 8.63 9.76
CA TYR A 126 -12.18 8.11 10.92
C TYR A 126 -13.65 8.51 10.93
N PRO A 127 -14.07 9.75 10.57
CA PRO A 127 -15.49 10.12 10.52
C PRO A 127 -16.30 9.33 9.48
N PHE A 128 -15.66 8.77 8.46
CA PHE A 128 -16.30 8.27 7.24
C PHE A 128 -16.22 6.76 7.08
N VAL A 129 -15.24 6.09 7.70
CA VAL A 129 -15.08 4.64 7.65
C VAL A 129 -14.66 4.11 9.01
N ARG A 130 -15.41 3.14 9.52
CA ARG A 130 -15.17 2.44 10.78
C ARG A 130 -15.62 1.00 10.64
N GLY A 131 -15.07 0.12 11.45
CA GLY A 131 -15.42 -1.29 11.49
C GLY A 131 -14.51 -2.05 12.45
N GLU A 132 -14.83 -3.28 12.75
CA GLU A 132 -14.01 -4.14 13.60
C GLU A 132 -12.67 -4.48 12.93
N ASN A 133 -12.67 -4.52 11.59
CA ASN A 133 -11.51 -4.77 10.75
C ASN A 133 -10.91 -3.49 10.16
N VAL A 134 -11.26 -2.29 10.66
CA VAL A 134 -10.72 -0.99 10.21
C VAL A 134 -9.88 -0.38 11.32
N PHE A 135 -8.62 -0.10 11.01
CA PHE A 135 -7.61 0.46 11.90
C PHE A 135 -7.08 1.76 11.34
N HIS A 136 -6.96 2.76 12.20
CA HIS A 136 -6.52 4.09 11.78
C HIS A 136 -5.07 4.30 12.15
N THR A 137 -4.33 4.93 11.24
CA THR A 137 -2.93 5.31 11.41
C THR A 137 -2.79 6.82 11.33
N PHE A 138 -1.76 7.38 11.95
CA PHE A 138 -1.54 8.82 11.99
C PHE A 138 -0.25 9.20 11.29
N ARG A 139 -0.35 10.09 10.31
CA ARG A 139 0.79 10.62 9.60
C ARG A 139 1.44 11.74 10.40
N ASN A 140 2.49 11.44 11.14
CA ASN A 140 3.14 12.44 12.00
C ASN A 140 4.64 12.57 11.83
N ILE A 141 5.30 11.81 10.95
CA ILE A 141 6.74 11.75 11.01
C ILE A 141 7.37 12.35 9.77
N PRO A 142 8.43 13.18 9.97
CA PRO A 142 9.34 13.56 8.89
C PRO A 142 9.95 12.30 8.27
N ASP A 143 10.17 12.35 6.96
CA ASP A 143 10.48 11.21 6.09
C ASP A 143 11.69 10.34 6.48
N ASN A 144 12.51 10.73 7.45
CA ASN A 144 13.85 10.18 7.67
C ASN A 144 14.08 9.58 9.05
N ARG A 145 13.06 9.27 9.86
CA ARG A 145 13.28 8.80 11.23
C ARG A 145 12.55 7.50 11.54
N LEU A 146 13.10 6.40 11.06
CA LEU A 146 12.90 5.10 11.71
C LEU A 146 13.75 5.10 12.98
N SER A 147 13.14 4.90 14.12
CA SER A 147 13.85 4.62 15.38
C SER A 147 13.07 3.56 16.17
N ALA A 148 13.75 2.83 17.03
CA ALA A 148 13.12 1.82 17.89
C ALA A 148 11.96 2.40 18.74
N ASN A 149 12.02 3.68 19.10
CA ASN A 149 10.94 4.41 19.80
C ASN A 149 9.71 4.66 18.90
N PHE A 150 9.83 4.40 17.62
CA PHE A 150 8.84 4.57 16.61
C PHE A 150 7.81 3.45 16.60
N ILE A 151 8.22 2.27 17.00
CA ILE A 151 7.43 1.05 17.11
C ILE A 151 6.77 1.04 18.51
N GLY A 152 6.12 2.15 18.88
CA GLY A 152 5.27 2.21 20.06
C GLY A 152 3.88 1.59 19.79
N ASN A 153 2.95 1.80 20.71
CA ASN A 153 1.58 1.28 20.62
C ASN A 153 0.72 1.94 19.52
N SER A 154 1.31 2.74 18.64
CA SER A 154 0.64 3.39 17.52
C SER A 154 1.60 3.49 16.34
N ILE A 155 1.12 3.08 15.15
CA ILE A 155 1.88 3.23 13.91
C ILE A 155 1.75 4.68 13.45
N ASN A 156 2.86 5.37 13.42
CA ASN A 156 2.98 6.66 12.78
C ASN A 156 3.44 6.44 11.34
N CYS A 157 2.62 6.82 10.37
CA CYS A 157 2.91 6.54 8.97
C CYS A 157 3.86 7.54 8.36
N PHE A 158 4.79 7.05 7.58
CA PHE A 158 5.53 7.86 6.62
C PHE A 158 4.66 8.32 5.45
N THR A 159 5.11 9.32 4.73
CA THR A 159 4.50 9.66 3.45
C THR A 159 4.75 8.55 2.44
N GLY A 160 3.69 8.03 1.86
CA GLY A 160 3.75 6.97 0.86
C GLY A 160 3.36 5.59 1.40
N VAL A 161 2.58 4.87 0.60
CA VAL A 161 2.01 3.57 0.99
C VAL A 161 3.08 2.48 1.11
N ALA A 162 4.13 2.52 0.26
CA ALA A 162 5.24 1.58 0.32
C ALA A 162 5.93 1.63 1.70
N ARG A 163 6.31 2.84 2.13
CA ARG A 163 6.96 3.07 3.44
C ARG A 163 6.07 2.62 4.58
N THR A 164 4.78 2.98 4.55
CA THR A 164 3.83 2.60 5.60
C THR A 164 3.62 1.09 5.66
N SER A 165 3.56 0.40 4.53
CA SER A 165 3.38 -1.06 4.51
C SER A 165 4.61 -1.80 5.06
N ILE A 166 5.82 -1.33 4.76
CA ILE A 166 7.06 -1.87 5.34
C ILE A 166 7.11 -1.59 6.84
N MET A 167 6.74 -0.38 7.26
CA MET A 167 6.63 -0.04 8.69
C MET A 167 5.65 -0.93 9.44
N LEU A 168 4.52 -1.22 8.81
CA LEU A 168 3.52 -2.15 9.36
C LEU A 168 4.09 -3.55 9.50
N ALA A 169 4.83 -4.04 8.49
CA ALA A 169 5.49 -5.34 8.55
C ALA A 169 6.52 -5.41 9.69
N ILE A 170 7.35 -4.38 9.85
CA ILE A 170 8.30 -4.26 10.98
C ILE A 170 7.55 -4.29 12.32
N TYR A 171 6.48 -3.51 12.45
CA TYR A 171 5.67 -3.44 13.66
C TYR A 171 5.03 -4.79 14.02
N MET A 172 4.58 -5.52 13.00
CA MET A 172 4.01 -6.86 13.15
C MET A 172 5.05 -7.93 13.48
N GLY A 173 6.34 -7.62 13.36
CA GLY A 173 7.43 -8.52 13.70
C GLY A 173 7.84 -9.47 12.59
N PHE A 174 7.47 -9.19 11.33
CA PHE A 174 8.00 -9.97 10.20
C PHE A 174 9.52 -9.80 10.09
N ASP A 175 10.23 -10.87 9.77
CA ASP A 175 11.68 -10.87 9.60
C ASP A 175 12.10 -10.58 8.15
N HIS A 176 11.22 -10.87 7.19
CA HIS A 176 11.48 -10.67 5.78
C HIS A 176 10.23 -10.21 5.03
N VAL A 177 10.39 -9.21 4.17
CA VAL A 177 9.35 -8.78 3.24
C VAL A 177 9.79 -8.98 1.79
N TYR A 178 8.88 -9.52 0.98
CA TYR A 178 9.02 -9.62 -0.47
C TYR A 178 8.10 -8.59 -1.12
N LEU A 179 8.67 -7.58 -1.79
CA LEU A 179 7.94 -6.54 -2.48
C LEU A 179 7.55 -7.03 -3.88
N VAL A 180 6.27 -7.00 -4.21
CA VAL A 180 5.72 -7.46 -5.49
C VAL A 180 4.93 -6.31 -6.11
N GLY A 181 5.27 -5.90 -7.35
CA GLY A 181 4.62 -4.77 -8.01
C GLY A 181 5.00 -3.39 -7.45
N PHE A 182 6.22 -3.22 -7.01
CA PHE A 182 6.76 -1.94 -6.53
C PHE A 182 7.67 -1.26 -7.57
N ASP A 183 7.23 -1.20 -8.81
CA ASP A 183 8.01 -0.74 -9.97
C ASP A 183 8.54 0.69 -9.85
N TYR A 184 7.93 1.52 -8.99
CA TYR A 184 8.36 2.89 -8.71
C TYR A 184 9.45 3.01 -7.64
N THR A 185 9.90 1.90 -7.05
CA THR A 185 10.88 1.93 -5.95
C THR A 185 12.29 1.65 -6.40
N HIS A 186 12.51 1.37 -7.68
CA HIS A 186 13.83 1.10 -8.29
C HIS A 186 14.00 1.88 -9.59
N VAL A 187 15.24 2.01 -10.05
CA VAL A 187 15.61 2.76 -11.25
C VAL A 187 16.30 1.80 -12.24
N PRO A 188 15.88 1.77 -13.50
CA PRO A 188 14.73 2.50 -14.06
C PRO A 188 13.42 1.93 -13.57
N SER A 189 12.49 2.82 -13.18
CA SER A 189 11.13 2.42 -12.84
C SER A 189 10.30 2.23 -14.11
N ARG A 190 9.21 1.49 -14.00
CA ARG A 190 8.19 1.42 -15.04
C ARG A 190 6.98 2.22 -14.61
N ASN A 191 6.50 3.14 -15.45
CA ASN A 191 5.29 3.91 -15.16
C ASN A 191 4.02 3.08 -15.38
N LEU A 192 2.86 3.66 -15.08
CA LEU A 192 1.53 3.07 -15.05
C LEU A 192 1.32 2.07 -13.90
N HIS A 193 0.06 1.79 -13.66
CA HIS A 193 -0.38 0.82 -12.66
C HIS A 193 -0.98 -0.41 -13.35
N TRP A 194 -1.07 -1.52 -12.65
CA TRP A 194 -1.61 -2.78 -13.18
C TRP A 194 -3.06 -2.65 -13.69
N TYR A 195 -3.82 -1.69 -13.19
CA TYR A 195 -5.20 -1.42 -13.64
C TYR A 195 -5.28 -0.46 -14.84
N GLU A 196 -4.16 0.09 -15.32
CA GLU A 196 -4.09 0.92 -16.51
C GLU A 196 -3.78 0.09 -17.75
N LYS A 197 -4.16 0.57 -18.93
CA LYS A 197 -3.93 -0.08 -20.22
C LYS A 197 -2.46 -0.03 -20.61
N GLY A 198 -1.98 -1.07 -21.27
CA GLY A 198 -0.63 -1.14 -21.82
C GLY A 198 0.42 -1.68 -20.84
N GLN A 199 1.67 -1.61 -21.26
CA GLN A 199 2.82 -2.21 -20.55
C GLN A 199 3.65 -1.21 -19.75
N GLY A 200 3.33 0.07 -19.82
CA GLY A 200 4.16 1.14 -19.29
C GLY A 200 5.47 1.34 -20.07
N VAL A 201 6.17 2.39 -19.75
CA VAL A 201 7.49 2.68 -20.30
C VAL A 201 8.49 2.84 -19.17
N PHE A 202 9.76 2.54 -19.45
CA PHE A 202 10.82 2.81 -18.49
C PHE A 202 11.02 4.30 -18.31
N TYR A 203 11.20 4.68 -17.07
CA TYR A 203 11.27 6.06 -16.65
C TYR A 203 12.46 6.25 -15.68
N PRO A 204 13.39 7.15 -15.97
CA PRO A 204 14.53 7.43 -15.10
C PRO A 204 14.08 8.31 -13.93
N LEU A 205 13.46 7.71 -12.93
CA LEU A 205 13.12 8.41 -11.69
C LEU A 205 14.29 8.36 -10.71
N GLU A 206 14.59 9.50 -10.09
CA GLU A 206 15.36 9.50 -8.86
C GLU A 206 14.59 8.74 -7.78
N ASN A 207 15.27 7.83 -7.12
CA ASN A 207 14.64 7.00 -6.11
C ASN A 207 14.59 7.72 -4.76
N TYR A 208 13.55 8.48 -4.53
CA TYR A 208 13.31 9.18 -3.26
C TYR A 208 13.03 8.25 -2.06
N ASN A 209 12.93 6.94 -2.28
CA ASN A 209 12.79 5.95 -1.21
C ASN A 209 14.12 5.35 -0.75
N LYS A 210 15.24 5.62 -1.42
CA LYS A 210 16.54 5.02 -1.13
C LYS A 210 16.91 5.11 0.36
N GLU A 211 16.91 6.32 0.89
CA GLU A 211 17.24 6.58 2.30
C GLU A 211 16.33 5.81 3.28
N PHE A 212 15.03 5.74 2.96
CA PHE A 212 14.08 4.96 3.75
C PHE A 212 14.44 3.46 3.74
N PHE A 213 14.76 2.90 2.59
CA PHE A 213 15.11 1.49 2.48
C PHE A 213 16.42 1.17 3.19
N GLU A 214 17.41 2.05 3.13
CA GLU A 214 18.68 1.87 3.85
C GLU A 214 18.45 1.77 5.36
N ILE A 215 17.58 2.60 5.91
CA ILE A 215 17.22 2.54 7.33
C ILE A 215 16.34 1.29 7.63
N ALA A 216 15.36 0.99 6.77
CA ALA A 216 14.45 -0.12 7.00
C ALA A 216 15.16 -1.49 7.06
N LYS A 217 16.26 -1.66 6.30
CA LYS A 217 17.09 -2.88 6.32
C LYS A 217 17.73 -3.19 7.69
N GLU A 218 17.85 -2.21 8.57
CA GLU A 218 18.32 -2.42 9.94
C GLU A 218 17.30 -3.21 10.77
N PHE A 219 16.04 -3.22 10.37
CA PHE A 219 14.92 -3.81 11.11
C PHE A 219 14.32 -5.04 10.44
N ILE A 220 14.40 -5.14 9.12
CA ILE A 220 13.74 -6.20 8.36
C ILE A 220 14.50 -6.50 7.06
N SER A 221 14.61 -7.76 6.69
CA SER A 221 15.12 -8.13 5.37
C SER A 221 14.15 -7.73 4.26
N ILE A 222 14.65 -7.18 3.15
CA ILE A 222 13.80 -6.71 2.04
C ILE A 222 14.33 -7.28 0.72
N THR A 223 13.46 -7.95 -0.02
CA THR A 223 13.73 -8.42 -1.38
C THR A 223 12.60 -7.94 -2.30
N THR A 224 12.91 -7.40 -3.45
CA THR A 224 11.91 -7.07 -4.47
C THR A 224 11.84 -8.16 -5.53
N ILE A 225 10.62 -8.56 -5.89
CA ILE A 225 10.38 -9.49 -7.00
C ILE A 225 10.07 -8.67 -8.24
N THR A 226 10.94 -8.75 -9.23
CA THR A 226 10.86 -7.96 -10.46
C THR A 226 10.80 -8.87 -11.68
N LEU A 227 10.54 -8.32 -12.86
CA LEU A 227 10.54 -9.09 -14.09
C LEU A 227 11.96 -9.35 -14.62
N ASP A 228 12.91 -8.47 -14.33
CA ASP A 228 14.28 -8.48 -14.82
C ASP A 228 15.35 -8.79 -13.74
N GLY A 229 14.95 -8.87 -12.48
CA GLY A 229 15.86 -9.18 -11.36
C GLY A 229 16.75 -8.03 -10.93
N THR A 230 16.45 -6.79 -11.34
CA THR A 230 17.29 -5.63 -11.03
C THR A 230 16.70 -4.73 -9.98
N SER A 231 17.56 -4.23 -9.08
CA SER A 231 17.26 -3.13 -8.15
C SER A 231 18.57 -2.46 -7.75
N ASN A 232 18.55 -1.14 -7.57
CA ASN A 232 19.77 -0.37 -7.34
C ASN A 232 20.20 -0.34 -5.86
N PHE A 233 19.38 -0.77 -4.92
CA PHE A 233 19.66 -0.58 -3.47
C PHE A 233 18.98 -1.59 -2.52
N ILE A 234 18.12 -2.45 -3.02
CA ILE A 234 17.58 -3.60 -2.27
C ILE A 234 17.84 -4.89 -3.05
N ASN A 235 17.83 -6.03 -2.35
CA ASN A 235 17.96 -7.31 -3.02
C ASN A 235 16.82 -7.49 -4.02
N ALA A 236 17.15 -8.02 -5.20
CA ALA A 236 16.17 -8.29 -6.24
C ALA A 236 16.27 -9.74 -6.72
N GLU A 237 15.13 -10.31 -7.03
CA GLU A 237 15.02 -11.63 -7.63
C GLU A 237 14.02 -11.57 -8.79
N THR A 238 14.27 -12.32 -9.86
CA THR A 238 13.30 -12.39 -10.96
C THR A 238 12.08 -13.20 -10.54
N TYR A 239 10.90 -12.79 -11.03
CA TYR A 239 9.67 -13.53 -10.83
C TYR A 239 9.82 -15.01 -11.24
N GLU A 240 10.45 -15.28 -12.39
CA GLU A 240 10.63 -16.63 -12.89
C GLU A 240 11.50 -17.49 -11.95
N LYS A 241 12.63 -16.95 -11.48
CA LYS A 241 13.49 -17.68 -10.53
C LYS A 241 12.80 -17.93 -9.22
N PHE A 242 12.04 -16.93 -8.71
CA PHE A 242 11.34 -17.01 -7.43
C PHE A 242 10.18 -18.00 -7.45
N THR A 243 9.42 -18.04 -8.56
CA THR A 243 8.17 -18.83 -8.65
C THR A 243 8.31 -20.12 -9.45
N GLY A 244 9.37 -20.27 -10.25
CA GLY A 244 9.55 -21.36 -11.22
C GLY A 244 8.69 -21.23 -12.47
N GLN A 245 7.99 -20.10 -12.69
CA GLN A 245 7.13 -19.85 -13.84
C GLN A 245 7.54 -18.59 -14.58
N ALA A 246 7.57 -18.67 -15.93
CA ALA A 246 7.79 -17.49 -16.74
C ALA A 246 6.65 -16.47 -16.61
N PRO A 247 6.93 -15.16 -16.66
CA PRO A 247 5.91 -14.13 -16.61
C PRO A 247 5.03 -14.17 -17.87
N ILE A 248 3.71 -14.06 -17.69
CA ILE A 248 2.72 -14.03 -18.78
C ILE A 248 1.92 -12.73 -18.68
N TYR A 249 2.09 -11.85 -19.65
CA TYR A 249 1.39 -10.58 -19.69
C TYR A 249 -0.13 -10.75 -19.88
N ARG A 250 -0.90 -10.00 -19.11
CA ARG A 250 -2.37 -9.90 -19.18
C ARG A 250 -2.77 -8.43 -19.23
N GLU A 251 -3.80 -8.11 -19.99
CA GLU A 251 -4.33 -6.74 -20.00
C GLU A 251 -5.16 -6.42 -18.75
N ASN A 252 -5.32 -5.11 -18.46
CA ASN A 252 -6.07 -4.66 -17.30
C ASN A 252 -7.53 -5.17 -17.29
N THR A 253 -8.14 -5.38 -18.46
CA THR A 253 -9.49 -5.94 -18.61
C THR A 253 -9.60 -7.39 -18.13
N GLU A 254 -8.50 -8.12 -18.14
CA GLU A 254 -8.44 -9.48 -17.59
C GLU A 254 -8.29 -9.47 -16.07
N LEU A 255 -7.68 -8.41 -15.51
CA LEU A 255 -7.31 -8.29 -14.10
C LEU A 255 -8.34 -7.57 -13.24
N VAL A 256 -9.17 -6.71 -13.85
CA VAL A 256 -10.14 -5.85 -13.16
C VAL A 256 -11.54 -6.11 -13.69
N GLU A 257 -12.53 -6.14 -12.80
CA GLU A 257 -13.94 -6.19 -13.22
C GLU A 257 -14.31 -4.89 -13.94
N GLU A 258 -15.13 -4.99 -14.99
CA GLU A 258 -15.54 -3.86 -15.84
C GLU A 258 -16.14 -2.69 -15.04
N LYS A 259 -16.91 -2.99 -13.98
CA LYS A 259 -17.48 -1.95 -13.10
C LYS A 259 -16.41 -1.10 -12.43
N TYR A 260 -15.26 -1.70 -12.07
CA TYR A 260 -14.14 -0.99 -11.44
C TYR A 260 -13.30 -0.25 -12.49
N LEU A 261 -13.13 -0.82 -13.70
CA LEU A 261 -12.49 -0.11 -14.80
C LEU A 261 -13.25 1.16 -15.17
N LYS A 262 -14.59 1.10 -15.30
CA LYS A 262 -15.42 2.29 -15.55
C LYS A 262 -15.29 3.35 -14.46
N MET A 263 -15.16 2.93 -13.22
CA MET A 263 -14.93 3.83 -12.10
C MET A 263 -13.52 4.44 -12.13
N LEU A 264 -12.47 3.64 -12.37
CA LEU A 264 -11.10 4.12 -12.50
C LEU A 264 -10.94 5.11 -13.66
N ALA A 265 -11.64 4.89 -14.78
CA ALA A 265 -11.66 5.78 -15.94
C ALA A 265 -12.26 7.17 -15.64
N THR A 266 -12.92 7.37 -14.52
CA THR A 266 -13.37 8.72 -14.11
C THR A 266 -12.22 9.62 -13.63
N TRP A 267 -11.02 9.05 -13.38
CA TRP A 267 -9.83 9.82 -13.08
C TRP A 267 -9.10 10.19 -14.38
N PRO A 268 -8.91 11.49 -14.66
CA PRO A 268 -8.43 11.94 -15.97
C PRO A 268 -7.00 11.52 -16.29
N ASP A 269 -6.19 11.25 -15.27
CA ASP A 269 -4.78 10.91 -15.42
C ASP A 269 -4.54 9.40 -15.62
N TYR A 270 -5.60 8.55 -15.50
CA TYR A 270 -5.48 7.11 -15.73
C TYR A 270 -5.80 6.72 -17.17
N SER A 271 -4.93 5.95 -17.78
CA SER A 271 -5.12 5.35 -19.10
C SER A 271 -5.85 3.99 -18.95
N ILE A 272 -7.17 3.97 -18.96
CA ILE A 272 -7.94 2.74 -18.68
C ILE A 272 -8.39 2.02 -19.96
N PHE A 273 -8.87 2.76 -20.99
CA PHE A 273 -9.44 2.21 -22.23
C PHE A 273 -8.64 2.59 -23.47
#